data_1cfe597459e23b7fee5638113f74dc80
#
_entry.id   1cfe597459e23b7fee5638113f74dc80
#
_cell.length_a   1.000
_cell.length_b   1.000
_cell.length_c   1.000
_cell.angle_alpha   90.00
_cell.angle_beta   90.00
_cell.angle_gamma   90.00
#
_symmetry.space_group_name_H-M   'P 1'
#
loop_
_entity.id
_entity.type
_entity.pdbx_description
1 polymer ?
#
loop_
_entity_poly.entity_id
_entity_poly.type
_entity_poly.pdbx_seq_one_letter_code
_entity_poly.pdbx_strand_id
1 'polypeptide(L)'
;MYLVLFLCHFDCKSTIFFVHMQVFLYFCKQIQTKMNIFDYIEQHSSPESDVLKRITRSTHLEVINPRMLSGHVQGRVLSMISQMIQPQRILELGTFTGYSALCLAEGLTEDGKLITIEHNDEMEPSIRRNLALTTLGEKIELVIGDAIEVLRRLDEKFDLIFIDADKKQYCDYLDLVIPLLRPGGWILADNTLWDGHIIDPGYDKDKQTIALRAFNDKVMQDERLDKVILPLRDGLTIIRKKPLSD
;
A
#
# COMPACT_ATOMS: atom_id res chain seq x y z
N MET A 1 54.35 6.32 0.52
CA MET A 1 55.45 6.74 1.40
C MET A 1 55.61 8.30 1.40
N TYR A 2 54.49 9.03 1.22
CA TYR A 2 54.52 10.52 1.21
C TYR A 2 53.50 11.17 2.17
N LEU A 3 52.86 10.38 3.03
CA LEU A 3 51.81 10.89 3.95
C LEU A 3 52.28 11.03 5.42
N VAL A 4 53.54 10.65 5.73
CA VAL A 4 54.07 10.66 7.11
C VAL A 4 54.87 11.91 7.44
N LEU A 5 55.28 12.72 6.48
CA LEU A 5 56.14 13.88 6.69
C LEU A 5 55.43 15.23 6.91
N PHE A 6 54.07 15.25 6.93
CA PHE A 6 53.32 16.49 7.17
C PHE A 6 52.79 16.67 8.59
N LEU A 7 53.10 15.74 9.50
CA LEU A 7 52.49 15.69 10.86
C LEU A 7 53.33 16.35 11.97
N CYS A 8 54.45 16.99 11.67
CA CYS A 8 55.32 17.52 12.71
C CYS A 8 55.14 19.01 13.07
N HIS A 9 54.11 19.69 12.53
CA HIS A 9 53.92 21.13 12.82
C HIS A 9 52.44 21.53 12.98
N PHE A 10 51.62 20.70 13.64
CA PHE A 10 50.26 21.10 13.95
C PHE A 10 50.05 21.24 15.47
N ASP A 11 49.65 22.45 15.85
CA ASP A 11 49.25 22.86 17.17
C ASP A 11 48.17 21.92 17.77
N CYS A 12 48.15 21.73 19.08
CA CYS A 12 47.31 20.80 19.83
C CYS A 12 45.78 20.84 19.44
N LYS A 13 45.31 22.00 18.98
CA LYS A 13 43.94 22.21 18.49
C LYS A 13 43.66 21.52 17.16
N SER A 14 44.64 21.43 16.26
CA SER A 14 44.47 20.74 14.98
C SER A 14 44.50 19.22 15.11
N THR A 15 45.19 18.68 16.08
CA THR A 15 45.21 17.24 16.36
C THR A 15 43.83 16.76 16.87
N ILE A 16 43.18 17.54 17.76
CA ILE A 16 41.84 17.23 18.25
C ILE A 16 40.82 17.31 17.11
N PHE A 17 40.90 18.29 16.22
CA PHE A 17 40.03 18.39 15.03
C PHE A 17 40.22 17.19 14.09
N PHE A 18 41.44 16.75 13.86
CA PHE A 18 41.75 15.57 13.00
C PHE A 18 41.19 14.26 13.63
N VAL A 19 41.33 14.09 14.95
CA VAL A 19 40.78 12.92 15.67
C VAL A 19 39.24 12.94 15.60
N HIS A 20 38.59 14.10 15.82
CA HIS A 20 37.14 14.21 15.67
C HIS A 20 36.67 13.94 14.24
N MET A 21 37.40 14.41 13.23
CA MET A 21 37.08 14.16 11.82
C MET A 21 37.31 12.68 11.45
N GLN A 22 38.34 12.02 11.97
CA GLN A 22 38.53 10.57 11.77
C GLN A 22 37.48 9.74 12.48
N VAL A 23 37.08 10.13 13.70
CA VAL A 23 35.98 9.50 14.44
C VAL A 23 34.66 9.72 13.70
N PHE A 24 34.41 10.92 13.22
CA PHE A 24 33.24 11.24 12.39
C PHE A 24 33.21 10.44 11.07
N LEU A 25 34.34 10.39 10.36
CA LEU A 25 34.48 9.57 9.13
C LEU A 25 34.39 8.06 9.41
N TYR A 26 34.87 7.59 10.58
CA TYR A 26 34.70 6.22 11.03
C TYR A 26 33.21 5.94 11.32
N PHE A 27 32.51 6.81 12.02
CA PHE A 27 31.07 6.73 12.22
C PHE A 27 30.30 6.87 10.89
N CYS A 28 30.69 7.77 10.00
CA CYS A 28 30.08 7.86 8.67
C CYS A 28 30.37 6.61 7.80
N LYS A 29 31.52 5.95 7.94
CA LYS A 29 31.80 4.65 7.30
C LYS A 29 31.06 3.49 7.97
N GLN A 30 30.80 3.54 9.27
CA GLN A 30 29.96 2.56 9.98
C GLN A 30 28.48 2.78 9.66
N ILE A 31 28.07 4.00 9.27
CA ILE A 31 26.77 4.35 8.69
C ILE A 31 26.76 4.08 7.16
N GLN A 32 27.69 3.33 6.60
CA GLN A 32 27.38 2.52 5.42
C GLN A 32 26.36 1.49 5.88
N THR A 33 25.11 1.93 5.85
CA THR A 33 23.93 1.11 6.13
C THR A 33 24.11 -0.20 5.39
N LYS A 34 24.34 -1.29 6.15
CA LYS A 34 24.17 -2.61 5.56
C LYS A 34 22.83 -2.56 4.88
N MET A 35 22.80 -2.72 3.56
CA MET A 35 21.57 -2.86 2.79
C MET A 35 20.66 -3.81 3.56
N ASN A 36 19.51 -3.32 4.02
CA ASN A 36 18.55 -4.17 4.70
C ASN A 36 17.78 -4.99 3.65
N ILE A 37 17.05 -5.98 4.09
CA ILE A 37 16.32 -6.87 3.19
C ILE A 37 15.25 -6.10 2.39
N PHE A 38 14.65 -5.06 2.95
CA PHE A 38 13.63 -4.27 2.27
C PHE A 38 14.23 -3.42 1.16
N ASP A 39 15.42 -2.79 1.39
CA ASP A 39 16.15 -2.06 0.36
C ASP A 39 16.54 -2.99 -0.80
N TYR A 40 16.95 -4.23 -0.47
CA TYR A 40 17.28 -5.25 -1.48
C TYR A 40 16.05 -5.63 -2.32
N ILE A 41 14.90 -5.89 -1.67
CA ILE A 41 13.64 -6.21 -2.35
C ILE A 41 13.23 -5.06 -3.27
N GLU A 42 13.28 -3.81 -2.79
CA GLU A 42 12.92 -2.64 -3.58
C GLU A 42 13.81 -2.48 -4.81
N GLN A 43 15.14 -2.63 -4.65
CA GLN A 43 16.11 -2.55 -5.74
C GLN A 43 15.98 -3.69 -6.77
N HIS A 44 15.42 -4.84 -6.39
CA HIS A 44 15.22 -6.00 -7.25
C HIS A 44 13.76 -6.16 -7.70
N SER A 45 12.92 -5.17 -7.45
CA SER A 45 11.56 -5.09 -7.96
C SER A 45 11.51 -4.16 -9.18
N SER A 46 10.53 -4.36 -10.06
CA SER A 46 10.29 -3.48 -11.21
C SER A 46 10.12 -2.03 -10.73
N PRO A 47 10.77 -1.05 -11.37
CA PRO A 47 10.71 0.33 -10.92
C PRO A 47 9.30 0.92 -11.04
N GLU A 48 9.00 1.89 -10.17
CA GLU A 48 7.82 2.72 -10.32
C GLU A 48 7.89 3.54 -11.63
N SER A 49 6.72 3.77 -12.24
CA SER A 49 6.62 4.76 -13.31
C SER A 49 6.93 6.18 -12.79
N ASP A 50 7.29 7.09 -13.68
CA ASP A 50 7.57 8.48 -13.28
C ASP A 50 6.34 9.18 -12.68
N VAL A 51 5.14 8.77 -13.09
CA VAL A 51 3.87 9.23 -12.50
C VAL A 51 3.77 8.79 -11.04
N LEU A 52 3.99 7.51 -10.75
CA LEU A 52 3.94 6.98 -9.38
C LEU A 52 5.01 7.60 -8.48
N LYS A 53 6.24 7.79 -8.97
CA LYS A 53 7.30 8.52 -8.25
C LYS A 53 6.89 9.96 -7.90
N ARG A 54 6.23 10.64 -8.85
CA ARG A 54 5.74 11.99 -8.65
C ARG A 54 4.65 12.03 -7.59
N ILE A 55 3.72 11.07 -7.59
CA ILE A 55 2.67 10.94 -6.58
C ILE A 55 3.28 10.64 -5.22
N THR A 56 4.22 9.69 -5.14
CA THR A 56 4.96 9.39 -3.90
C THR A 56 5.60 10.65 -3.34
N ARG A 57 6.30 11.41 -4.18
CA ARG A 57 6.96 12.66 -3.74
C ARG A 57 5.95 13.70 -3.25
N SER A 58 4.89 13.97 -4.00
CA SER A 58 3.87 14.96 -3.60
C SER A 58 3.14 14.53 -2.32
N THR A 59 2.83 13.25 -2.15
CA THR A 59 2.24 12.71 -0.93
C THR A 59 3.12 12.99 0.29
N HIS A 60 4.44 12.74 0.20
CA HIS A 60 5.36 13.03 1.31
C HIS A 60 5.54 14.51 1.62
N LEU A 61 5.30 15.39 0.66
CA LEU A 61 5.45 16.85 0.84
C LEU A 61 4.16 17.53 1.29
N GLU A 62 2.99 17.01 0.91
CA GLU A 62 1.73 17.71 1.01
C GLU A 62 0.76 17.06 2.01
N VAL A 63 0.95 15.78 2.38
CA VAL A 63 -0.02 15.03 3.20
C VAL A 63 0.53 14.74 4.59
N ILE A 64 -0.32 14.90 5.62
CA ILE A 64 0.08 14.76 7.04
C ILE A 64 0.56 13.34 7.37
N ASN A 65 -0.07 12.30 6.80
CA ASN A 65 0.23 10.90 7.08
C ASN A 65 0.73 10.15 5.81
N PRO A 66 1.91 10.49 5.25
CA PRO A 66 2.39 9.89 4.00
C PRO A 66 2.64 8.38 4.10
N ARG A 67 2.74 7.82 5.32
CA ARG A 67 2.91 6.38 5.56
C ARG A 67 1.71 5.53 5.10
N MET A 68 0.53 6.16 4.91
CA MET A 68 -0.66 5.49 4.39
C MET A 68 -0.50 5.09 2.91
N LEU A 69 0.47 5.66 2.20
CA LEU A 69 0.76 5.29 0.82
C LEU A 69 1.19 3.81 0.74
N SER A 70 0.62 3.05 -0.19
CA SER A 70 0.98 1.63 -0.41
C SER A 70 2.48 1.45 -0.70
N GLY A 71 3.08 2.39 -1.42
CA GLY A 71 4.51 2.40 -1.73
C GLY A 71 4.90 1.44 -2.85
N HIS A 72 6.20 1.47 -3.21
CA HIS A 72 6.74 0.84 -4.41
C HIS A 72 6.43 -0.67 -4.48
N VAL A 73 6.91 -1.44 -3.51
CA VAL A 73 6.81 -2.92 -3.58
C VAL A 73 5.35 -3.39 -3.59
N GLN A 74 4.53 -2.85 -2.68
CA GLN A 74 3.10 -3.21 -2.64
C GLN A 74 2.37 -2.74 -3.91
N GLY A 75 2.67 -1.54 -4.42
CA GLY A 75 2.10 -1.07 -5.68
C GLY A 75 2.43 -2.00 -6.85
N ARG A 76 3.66 -2.53 -6.93
CA ARG A 76 4.01 -3.51 -7.96
C ARG A 76 3.30 -4.84 -7.77
N VAL A 77 3.09 -5.29 -6.53
CA VAL A 77 2.29 -6.50 -6.24
C VAL A 77 0.83 -6.30 -6.69
N LEU A 78 0.20 -5.16 -6.35
CA LEU A 78 -1.16 -4.84 -6.77
C LEU A 78 -1.28 -4.81 -8.30
N SER A 79 -0.33 -4.15 -8.99
CA SER A 79 -0.26 -4.11 -10.44
C SER A 79 -0.12 -5.51 -11.05
N MET A 80 0.81 -6.33 -10.56
CA MET A 80 1.02 -7.68 -11.09
C MET A 80 -0.20 -8.57 -10.88
N ILE A 81 -0.84 -8.52 -9.70
CA ILE A 81 -2.08 -9.27 -9.43
C ILE A 81 -3.17 -8.81 -10.40
N SER A 82 -3.35 -7.51 -10.59
CA SER A 82 -4.32 -6.97 -11.53
C SER A 82 -4.03 -7.42 -12.96
N GLN A 83 -2.77 -7.40 -13.41
CA GLN A 83 -2.37 -7.88 -14.73
C GLN A 83 -2.59 -9.40 -14.92
N MET A 84 -2.43 -10.20 -13.86
CA MET A 84 -2.73 -11.64 -13.88
C MET A 84 -4.23 -11.92 -13.98
N ILE A 85 -5.07 -11.10 -13.36
CA ILE A 85 -6.53 -11.23 -13.36
C ILE A 85 -7.13 -10.65 -14.63
N GLN A 86 -6.55 -9.57 -15.19
CA GLN A 86 -7.10 -8.78 -16.31
C GLN A 86 -8.55 -8.35 -16.07
N PRO A 87 -8.83 -7.62 -14.97
CA PRO A 87 -10.19 -7.31 -14.60
C PRO A 87 -10.84 -6.31 -15.56
N GLN A 88 -12.13 -6.48 -15.81
CA GLN A 88 -12.95 -5.49 -16.48
C GLN A 88 -13.50 -4.46 -15.50
N ARG A 89 -13.77 -4.88 -14.25
CA ARG A 89 -14.30 -4.02 -13.19
C ARG A 89 -13.48 -4.18 -11.92
N ILE A 90 -12.94 -3.07 -11.43
CA ILE A 90 -12.25 -2.99 -10.15
C ILE A 90 -13.01 -2.04 -9.23
N LEU A 91 -13.11 -2.40 -7.95
CA LEU A 91 -13.59 -1.53 -6.89
C LEU A 91 -12.47 -1.35 -5.86
N GLU A 92 -12.23 -0.11 -5.45
CA GLU A 92 -11.28 0.22 -4.39
C GLU A 92 -11.99 0.99 -3.27
N LEU A 93 -11.79 0.56 -2.03
CA LEU A 93 -12.24 1.25 -0.83
C LEU A 93 -11.05 1.90 -0.14
N GLY A 94 -10.98 3.22 -0.17
CA GLY A 94 -9.84 4.02 0.29
C GLY A 94 -8.91 4.41 -0.86
N THR A 95 -9.06 5.64 -1.37
CA THR A 95 -8.28 6.16 -2.50
C THR A 95 -6.97 6.80 -2.04
N PHE A 96 -7.03 7.55 -0.92
CA PHE A 96 -5.95 8.37 -0.39
C PHE A 96 -5.42 9.37 -1.43
N THR A 97 -4.29 9.08 -2.10
CA THR A 97 -3.72 9.95 -3.15
C THR A 97 -3.85 9.38 -4.56
N GLY A 98 -4.52 8.23 -4.71
CA GLY A 98 -4.76 7.56 -6.00
C GLY A 98 -3.61 6.66 -6.47
N TYR A 99 -2.62 6.40 -5.63
CA TYR A 99 -1.45 5.59 -5.98
C TYR A 99 -1.83 4.12 -6.25
N SER A 100 -2.53 3.48 -5.32
CA SER A 100 -3.02 2.09 -5.45
C SER A 100 -4.01 1.95 -6.61
N ALA A 101 -4.92 2.91 -6.78
CA ALA A 101 -5.85 2.96 -7.90
C ALA A 101 -5.12 2.90 -9.25
N LEU A 102 -4.06 3.69 -9.43
CA LEU A 102 -3.24 3.65 -10.65
C LEU A 102 -2.50 2.33 -10.82
N CYS A 103 -1.95 1.76 -9.74
CA CYS A 103 -1.30 0.46 -9.79
C CYS A 103 -2.27 -0.66 -10.20
N LEU A 104 -3.49 -0.67 -9.67
CA LEU A 104 -4.54 -1.61 -10.02
C LEU A 104 -5.03 -1.40 -11.46
N ALA A 105 -5.13 -0.15 -11.90
CA ALA A 105 -5.58 0.18 -13.26
C ALA A 105 -4.62 -0.30 -14.35
N GLU A 106 -3.33 -0.55 -14.03
CA GLU A 106 -2.36 -1.11 -14.99
C GLU A 106 -2.77 -2.49 -15.53
N GLY A 107 -3.61 -3.25 -14.80
CA GLY A 107 -4.11 -4.56 -15.23
C GLY A 107 -5.49 -4.56 -15.87
N LEU A 108 -6.16 -3.40 -15.94
CA LEU A 108 -7.49 -3.30 -16.55
C LEU A 108 -7.47 -3.72 -18.02
N THR A 109 -8.52 -4.43 -18.45
CA THR A 109 -8.79 -4.65 -19.88
C THR A 109 -8.97 -3.32 -20.62
N GLU A 110 -8.98 -3.35 -21.96
CA GLU A 110 -9.07 -2.14 -22.78
C GLU A 110 -10.26 -1.26 -22.40
N ASP A 111 -11.45 -1.87 -22.26
CA ASP A 111 -12.70 -1.19 -21.84
C ASP A 111 -12.95 -1.25 -20.32
N GLY A 112 -11.93 -1.68 -19.56
CA GLY A 112 -12.04 -1.85 -18.13
C GLY A 112 -12.11 -0.51 -17.38
N LYS A 113 -12.79 -0.52 -16.23
CA LYS A 113 -12.94 0.63 -15.33
C LYS A 113 -12.68 0.28 -13.88
N LEU A 114 -12.17 1.25 -13.15
CA LEU A 114 -11.97 1.18 -11.71
C LEU A 114 -12.82 2.26 -11.04
N ILE A 115 -13.62 1.89 -10.04
CA ILE A 115 -14.28 2.82 -9.12
C ILE A 115 -13.46 2.84 -7.84
N THR A 116 -13.07 4.03 -7.38
CA THR A 116 -12.39 4.22 -6.10
C THR A 116 -13.18 5.18 -5.22
N ILE A 117 -13.30 4.84 -3.93
CA ILE A 117 -14.12 5.57 -2.97
C ILE A 117 -13.20 6.21 -1.94
N GLU A 118 -13.35 7.53 -1.75
CA GLU A 118 -12.62 8.31 -0.73
C GLU A 118 -13.62 8.99 0.21
N HIS A 119 -13.40 8.81 1.51
CA HIS A 119 -14.26 9.44 2.51
C HIS A 119 -13.91 10.91 2.76
N ASN A 120 -12.63 11.25 2.69
CA ASN A 120 -12.14 12.61 2.96
C ASN A 120 -12.23 13.49 1.69
N ASP A 121 -13.20 14.38 1.64
CA ASP A 121 -13.42 15.30 0.52
C ASP A 121 -12.28 16.32 0.31
N GLU A 122 -11.50 16.63 1.37
CA GLU A 122 -10.31 17.47 1.26
C GLU A 122 -9.23 16.84 0.34
N MET A 123 -9.24 15.53 0.18
CA MET A 123 -8.30 14.81 -0.69
C MET A 123 -8.68 14.90 -2.19
N GLU A 124 -9.94 15.21 -2.53
CA GLU A 124 -10.43 15.20 -3.89
C GLU A 124 -9.56 16.00 -4.89
N PRO A 125 -9.17 17.27 -4.60
CA PRO A 125 -8.36 18.04 -5.54
C PRO A 125 -7.00 17.40 -5.83
N SER A 126 -6.36 16.80 -4.82
CA SER A 126 -5.06 16.15 -4.97
C SER A 126 -5.19 14.82 -5.73
N ILE A 127 -6.22 14.02 -5.46
CA ILE A 127 -6.50 12.78 -6.17
C ILE A 127 -6.74 13.06 -7.64
N ARG A 128 -7.66 13.98 -7.98
CA ARG A 128 -7.97 14.34 -9.38
C ARG A 128 -6.74 14.85 -10.12
N ARG A 129 -5.91 15.69 -9.48
CA ARG A 129 -4.62 16.14 -10.03
C ARG A 129 -3.68 14.97 -10.34
N ASN A 130 -3.58 14.01 -9.44
CA ASN A 130 -2.71 12.86 -9.59
C ASN A 130 -3.21 11.90 -10.70
N LEU A 131 -4.50 11.62 -10.76
CA LEU A 131 -5.10 10.81 -11.81
C LEU A 131 -4.92 11.45 -13.20
N ALA A 132 -5.01 12.77 -13.31
CA ALA A 132 -4.79 13.49 -14.56
C ALA A 132 -3.35 13.45 -15.10
N LEU A 133 -2.38 12.90 -14.35
CA LEU A 133 -0.99 12.76 -14.81
C LEU A 133 -0.81 11.65 -15.87
N THR A 134 -1.81 10.81 -16.09
CA THR A 134 -1.72 9.66 -17.00
C THR A 134 -3.07 9.33 -17.62
N THR A 135 -3.06 8.76 -18.82
CA THR A 135 -4.28 8.27 -19.49
C THR A 135 -4.97 7.13 -18.74
N LEU A 136 -4.24 6.39 -17.89
CA LEU A 136 -4.86 5.40 -17.00
C LEU A 136 -5.87 6.04 -16.04
N GLY A 137 -5.66 7.29 -15.66
CA GLY A 137 -6.59 8.02 -14.80
C GLY A 137 -7.97 8.22 -15.41
N GLU A 138 -8.09 8.21 -16.75
CA GLU A 138 -9.37 8.29 -17.45
C GLU A 138 -10.27 7.05 -17.26
N LYS A 139 -9.65 5.91 -16.88
CA LYS A 139 -10.34 4.66 -16.54
C LYS A 139 -10.79 4.61 -15.07
N ILE A 140 -10.42 5.61 -14.26
CA ILE A 140 -10.66 5.64 -12.81
C ILE A 140 -11.75 6.65 -12.48
N GLU A 141 -12.84 6.16 -11.92
CA GLU A 141 -13.94 6.97 -11.39
C GLU A 141 -13.73 7.19 -9.89
N LEU A 142 -13.53 8.44 -9.49
CA LEU A 142 -13.44 8.83 -8.09
C LEU A 142 -14.82 9.18 -7.54
N VAL A 143 -15.24 8.48 -6.50
CA VAL A 143 -16.46 8.74 -5.73
C VAL A 143 -16.08 9.28 -4.35
N ILE A 144 -16.51 10.49 -4.03
CA ILE A 144 -16.34 11.04 -2.67
C ILE A 144 -17.54 10.68 -1.82
N GLY A 145 -17.32 10.02 -0.68
CA GLY A 145 -18.38 9.63 0.24
C GLY A 145 -18.02 8.51 1.20
N ASP A 146 -18.95 8.18 2.06
CA ASP A 146 -18.82 7.02 2.96
C ASP A 146 -18.90 5.72 2.16
N ALA A 147 -17.92 4.83 2.37
CA ALA A 147 -17.81 3.61 1.58
C ALA A 147 -19.03 2.68 1.77
N ILE A 148 -19.59 2.58 2.98
CA ILE A 148 -20.77 1.75 3.25
C ILE A 148 -21.99 2.31 2.50
N GLU A 149 -22.19 3.62 2.52
CA GLU A 149 -23.30 4.27 1.83
C GLU A 149 -23.19 4.12 0.31
N VAL A 150 -21.98 4.24 -0.23
CA VAL A 150 -21.73 4.04 -1.66
C VAL A 150 -21.96 2.58 -2.05
N LEU A 151 -21.39 1.63 -1.30
CA LEU A 151 -21.54 0.18 -1.55
C LEU A 151 -23.00 -0.27 -1.62
N ARG A 152 -23.87 0.28 -0.76
CA ARG A 152 -25.31 -0.04 -0.74
C ARG A 152 -26.07 0.41 -1.99
N ARG A 153 -25.49 1.33 -2.77
CA ARG A 153 -26.10 1.90 -4.00
C ARG A 153 -25.52 1.30 -5.28
N LEU A 154 -24.38 0.56 -5.16
CA LEU A 154 -23.77 -0.07 -6.32
C LEU A 154 -24.60 -1.28 -6.77
N ASP A 155 -24.93 -1.32 -8.06
CA ASP A 155 -25.62 -2.42 -8.72
C ASP A 155 -24.81 -2.96 -9.90
N GLU A 156 -23.53 -3.18 -9.67
CA GLU A 156 -22.64 -3.81 -10.65
C GLU A 156 -21.76 -4.87 -10.03
N LYS A 157 -21.14 -5.72 -10.86
CA LYS A 157 -20.27 -6.81 -10.42
C LYS A 157 -18.83 -6.50 -10.72
N PHE A 158 -17.94 -6.87 -9.78
CA PHE A 158 -16.51 -6.61 -9.85
C PHE A 158 -15.73 -7.92 -10.00
N ASP A 159 -14.61 -7.86 -10.72
CA ASP A 159 -13.66 -8.95 -10.88
C ASP A 159 -12.61 -8.92 -9.77
N LEU A 160 -12.24 -7.70 -9.36
CA LEU A 160 -11.24 -7.43 -8.33
C LEU A 160 -11.73 -6.31 -7.41
N ILE A 161 -11.62 -6.53 -6.10
CA ILE A 161 -11.94 -5.53 -5.08
C ILE A 161 -10.71 -5.34 -4.19
N PHE A 162 -10.32 -4.08 -3.92
CA PHE A 162 -9.26 -3.74 -2.99
C PHE A 162 -9.85 -3.00 -1.78
N ILE A 163 -9.56 -3.49 -0.57
CA ILE A 163 -10.06 -2.94 0.69
C ILE A 163 -8.87 -2.36 1.46
N ASP A 164 -8.80 -1.03 1.55
CA ASP A 164 -7.81 -0.28 2.32
C ASP A 164 -8.44 1.01 2.91
N ALA A 165 -9.54 0.85 3.65
CA ALA A 165 -10.28 1.95 4.25
C ALA A 165 -10.27 1.86 5.79
N ASP A 166 -11.34 2.32 6.49
CA ASP A 166 -11.42 2.25 7.96
C ASP A 166 -11.45 0.81 8.46
N LYS A 167 -10.41 0.43 9.20
CA LYS A 167 -10.20 -0.93 9.71
C LYS A 167 -11.33 -1.42 10.60
N LYS A 168 -12.04 -0.51 11.27
CA LYS A 168 -13.20 -0.87 12.13
C LYS A 168 -14.39 -1.39 11.34
N GLN A 169 -14.48 -1.09 10.05
CA GLN A 169 -15.58 -1.44 9.17
C GLN A 169 -15.28 -2.61 8.24
N TYR A 170 -14.14 -3.28 8.39
CA TYR A 170 -13.73 -4.36 7.49
C TYR A 170 -14.72 -5.52 7.40
N CYS A 171 -15.37 -5.87 8.52
CA CYS A 171 -16.43 -6.90 8.52
C CYS A 171 -17.66 -6.45 7.71
N ASP A 172 -18.04 -5.18 7.83
CA ASP A 172 -19.17 -4.60 7.10
C ASP A 172 -18.85 -4.48 5.60
N TYR A 173 -17.61 -4.05 5.28
CA TYR A 173 -17.16 -4.05 3.88
C TYR A 173 -17.22 -5.43 3.27
N LEU A 174 -16.74 -6.48 3.98
CA LEU A 174 -16.78 -7.85 3.48
C LEU A 174 -18.22 -8.30 3.15
N ASP A 175 -19.18 -8.03 4.04
CA ASP A 175 -20.58 -8.38 3.82
C ASP A 175 -21.17 -7.70 2.60
N LEU A 176 -20.79 -6.44 2.36
CA LEU A 176 -21.31 -5.66 1.24
C LEU A 176 -20.60 -5.98 -0.09
N VAL A 177 -19.31 -6.31 -0.08
CA VAL A 177 -18.55 -6.54 -1.32
C VAL A 177 -18.69 -7.98 -1.84
N ILE A 178 -18.90 -9.01 -0.98
CA ILE A 178 -19.09 -10.40 -1.43
C ILE A 178 -20.25 -10.54 -2.42
N PRO A 179 -21.43 -9.92 -2.20
CA PRO A 179 -22.51 -9.93 -3.18
C PRO A 179 -22.14 -9.24 -4.50
N LEU A 180 -21.32 -8.20 -4.46
CA LEU A 180 -20.86 -7.46 -5.63
C LEU A 180 -19.73 -8.17 -6.40
N LEU A 181 -19.04 -9.13 -5.77
CA LEU A 181 -17.95 -9.86 -6.39
C LEU A 181 -18.50 -10.96 -7.31
N ARG A 182 -17.97 -11.05 -8.53
CA ARG A 182 -18.28 -12.15 -9.47
C ARG A 182 -17.85 -13.50 -8.91
N PRO A 183 -18.52 -14.59 -9.24
CA PRO A 183 -17.97 -15.94 -9.01
C PRO A 183 -16.59 -16.06 -9.65
N GLY A 184 -15.59 -16.56 -8.90
CA GLY A 184 -14.18 -16.60 -9.33
C GLY A 184 -13.41 -15.29 -9.17
N GLY A 185 -14.07 -14.19 -8.76
CA GLY A 185 -13.46 -12.88 -8.52
C GLY A 185 -12.62 -12.85 -7.24
N TRP A 186 -11.86 -11.76 -7.08
CA TRP A 186 -10.83 -11.61 -6.07
C TRP A 186 -11.05 -10.39 -5.17
N ILE A 187 -10.70 -10.53 -3.89
CA ILE A 187 -10.58 -9.41 -2.95
C ILE A 187 -9.13 -9.37 -2.45
N LEU A 188 -8.56 -8.19 -2.40
CA LEU A 188 -7.31 -7.88 -1.72
C LEU A 188 -7.63 -7.01 -0.53
N ALA A 189 -7.28 -7.41 0.69
CA ALA A 189 -7.50 -6.62 1.90
C ALA A 189 -6.16 -6.28 2.54
N ASP A 190 -5.89 -4.98 2.69
CA ASP A 190 -4.62 -4.48 3.25
C ASP A 190 -4.65 -4.39 4.78
N ASN A 191 -3.47 -4.34 5.39
CA ASN A 191 -3.22 -4.19 6.83
C ASN A 191 -3.83 -5.28 7.73
N THR A 192 -4.03 -6.47 7.22
CA THR A 192 -4.71 -7.56 7.95
C THR A 192 -3.86 -8.19 9.05
N LEU A 193 -2.54 -7.93 9.09
CA LEU A 193 -1.64 -8.29 10.19
C LEU A 193 -1.40 -7.14 11.18
N TRP A 194 -1.73 -5.90 10.78
CA TRP A 194 -1.74 -4.72 11.64
C TRP A 194 -0.47 -4.57 12.48
N ASP A 195 0.70 -4.53 11.84
CA ASP A 195 2.03 -4.45 12.48
C ASP A 195 2.25 -5.51 13.60
N GLY A 196 1.59 -6.69 13.43
CA GLY A 196 1.65 -7.78 14.41
C GLY A 196 0.71 -7.62 15.61
N HIS A 197 -0.05 -6.53 15.72
CA HIS A 197 -0.98 -6.30 16.85
C HIS A 197 -2.06 -7.37 16.95
N ILE A 198 -2.40 -8.03 15.83
CA ILE A 198 -3.42 -9.11 15.82
C ILE A 198 -3.06 -10.30 16.71
N ILE A 199 -1.77 -10.53 17.01
CA ILE A 199 -1.31 -11.62 17.88
C ILE A 199 -0.81 -11.12 19.24
N ASP A 200 -0.76 -9.81 19.48
CA ASP A 200 -0.24 -9.20 20.72
C ASP A 200 -1.39 -8.93 21.71
N PRO A 201 -1.38 -9.56 22.91
CA PRO A 201 -2.37 -9.30 23.95
C PRO A 201 -2.40 -7.85 24.47
N GLY A 202 -1.31 -7.09 24.26
CA GLY A 202 -1.25 -5.67 24.59
C GLY A 202 -2.29 -4.82 23.85
N TYR A 203 -2.78 -5.32 22.73
CA TYR A 203 -3.77 -4.64 21.88
C TYR A 203 -5.19 -5.23 21.96
N ASP A 204 -5.50 -6.06 22.96
CA ASP A 204 -6.83 -6.68 23.13
C ASP A 204 -7.97 -5.67 23.35
N LYS A 205 -7.64 -4.41 23.68
CA LYS A 205 -8.62 -3.32 23.85
C LYS A 205 -8.61 -2.33 22.67
N ASP A 206 -7.67 -2.47 21.73
CA ASP A 206 -7.65 -1.61 20.56
C ASP A 206 -8.75 -1.97 19.57
N LYS A 207 -9.58 -0.97 19.25
CA LYS A 207 -10.78 -1.18 18.41
C LYS A 207 -10.46 -1.63 16.99
N GLN A 208 -9.34 -1.17 16.43
CA GLN A 208 -8.93 -1.56 15.08
C GLN A 208 -8.41 -2.99 15.07
N THR A 209 -7.58 -3.35 16.05
CA THR A 209 -7.08 -4.72 16.24
C THR A 209 -8.21 -5.72 16.43
N ILE A 210 -9.19 -5.39 17.29
CA ILE A 210 -10.37 -6.24 17.52
C ILE A 210 -11.13 -6.45 16.19
N ALA A 211 -11.37 -5.39 15.43
CA ALA A 211 -12.09 -5.46 14.17
C ALA A 211 -11.36 -6.28 13.11
N LEU A 212 -10.03 -6.11 13.01
CA LEU A 212 -9.21 -6.89 12.06
C LEU A 212 -9.11 -8.37 12.44
N ARG A 213 -9.02 -8.71 13.74
CA ARG A 213 -9.13 -10.10 14.21
C ARG A 213 -10.49 -10.70 13.79
N ALA A 214 -11.58 -9.99 14.05
CA ALA A 214 -12.92 -10.42 13.65
C ALA A 214 -13.06 -10.59 12.14
N PHE A 215 -12.46 -9.68 11.35
CA PHE A 215 -12.41 -9.81 9.89
C PHE A 215 -11.64 -11.05 9.45
N ASN A 216 -10.44 -11.28 9.99
CA ASN A 216 -9.64 -12.45 9.64
C ASN A 216 -10.37 -13.77 10.00
N ASP A 217 -11.00 -13.82 11.17
CA ASP A 217 -11.80 -14.98 11.60
C ASP A 217 -13.02 -15.19 10.69
N LYS A 218 -13.71 -14.12 10.32
CA LYS A 218 -14.85 -14.16 9.40
C LYS A 218 -14.47 -14.67 8.02
N VAL A 219 -13.38 -14.16 7.46
CA VAL A 219 -12.82 -14.64 6.19
C VAL A 219 -12.43 -16.12 6.29
N MET A 220 -11.79 -16.52 7.42
CA MET A 220 -11.36 -17.91 7.62
C MET A 220 -12.54 -18.87 7.68
N GLN A 221 -13.65 -18.49 8.29
CA GLN A 221 -14.84 -19.31 8.47
C GLN A 221 -15.71 -19.39 7.22
N ASP A 222 -15.59 -18.49 6.26
CA ASP A 222 -16.41 -18.50 5.04
C ASP A 222 -15.91 -19.55 4.05
N GLU A 223 -16.66 -20.65 3.93
CA GLU A 223 -16.35 -21.78 3.04
C GLU A 223 -16.47 -21.45 1.55
N ARG A 224 -17.13 -20.34 1.20
CA ARG A 224 -17.25 -19.86 -0.19
C ARG A 224 -15.96 -19.23 -0.69
N LEU A 225 -14.99 -18.97 0.21
CA LEU A 225 -13.78 -18.23 -0.05
C LEU A 225 -12.55 -19.13 0.05
N ASP A 226 -11.64 -19.04 -0.94
CA ASP A 226 -10.24 -19.42 -0.79
C ASP A 226 -9.46 -18.18 -0.30
N LYS A 227 -8.49 -18.33 0.59
CA LYS A 227 -7.80 -17.21 1.22
C LYS A 227 -6.38 -17.54 1.63
N VAL A 228 -5.52 -16.52 1.60
CA VAL A 228 -4.14 -16.55 2.11
C VAL A 228 -3.75 -15.15 2.59
N ILE A 229 -3.03 -15.07 3.70
CA ILE A 229 -2.43 -13.83 4.19
C ILE A 229 -0.95 -13.84 3.79
N LEU A 230 -0.51 -12.81 3.08
CA LEU A 230 0.88 -12.57 2.76
C LEU A 230 1.49 -11.59 3.77
N PRO A 231 2.70 -11.87 4.30
CA PRO A 231 3.40 -10.94 5.19
C PRO A 231 4.07 -9.80 4.39
N LEU A 232 3.26 -9.08 3.61
CA LEU A 232 3.68 -7.91 2.84
C LEU A 232 3.28 -6.67 3.63
N ARG A 233 4.25 -5.86 4.08
CA ARG A 233 4.02 -4.73 4.99
C ARG A 233 3.16 -5.16 6.19
N ASP A 234 2.02 -4.53 6.38
CA ASP A 234 1.07 -4.80 7.49
C ASP A 234 0.12 -5.97 7.20
N GLY A 235 0.46 -6.80 6.21
CA GLY A 235 -0.30 -7.98 5.80
C GLY A 235 -1.30 -7.70 4.68
N LEU A 236 -1.17 -8.43 3.58
CA LEU A 236 -2.10 -8.41 2.46
C LEU A 236 -2.84 -9.75 2.41
N THR A 237 -4.14 -9.75 2.68
CA THR A 237 -4.98 -10.93 2.50
C THR A 237 -5.51 -11.00 1.08
N ILE A 238 -5.20 -12.10 0.39
CA ILE A 238 -5.76 -12.43 -0.92
C ILE A 238 -6.92 -13.40 -0.71
N ILE A 239 -8.09 -13.04 -1.21
CA ILE A 239 -9.32 -13.81 -1.08
C ILE A 239 -9.87 -14.06 -2.49
N ARG A 240 -10.30 -15.28 -2.77
CA ARG A 240 -10.98 -15.63 -4.01
C ARG A 240 -12.36 -16.17 -3.71
N LYS A 241 -13.38 -15.60 -4.31
CA LYS A 241 -14.73 -16.19 -4.28
C LYS A 241 -14.75 -17.43 -5.18
N LYS A 242 -15.06 -18.59 -4.60
CA LYS A 242 -15.14 -19.84 -5.39
C LYS A 242 -16.13 -19.69 -6.53
N PRO A 243 -15.86 -20.29 -7.71
CA PRO A 243 -16.87 -20.43 -8.73
C PRO A 243 -18.12 -21.14 -8.17
N LEU A 244 -19.26 -20.89 -8.77
CA LEU A 244 -20.44 -21.68 -8.47
C LEU A 244 -20.10 -23.13 -8.90
N SER A 245 -20.25 -24.09 -7.97
CA SER A 245 -20.22 -25.51 -8.35
C SER A 245 -21.44 -25.80 -9.21
N ASP A 246 -21.19 -26.41 -10.36
CA ASP A 246 -22.24 -26.94 -11.23
C ASP A 246 -23.09 -27.99 -10.50
#